data_a63996686bb921a135da793df5042359
#
_entry.id   a63996686bb921a135da793df5042359
#
_cell.length_a   1.000
_cell.length_b   1.000
_cell.length_c   1.000
_cell.angle_alpha   90.00
_cell.angle_beta   90.00
_cell.angle_gamma   90.00
#
_symmetry.space_group_name_H-M   'P 1'
#
loop_
_entity.id
_entity.type
_entity.pdbx_description
1 polymer ?
#
loop_
_entity_poly.entity_id
_entity_poly.type
_entity_poly.pdbx_seq_one_letter_code
_entity_poly.pdbx_strand_id
1 'polypeptide(L)'
;TGGMDSGEWTKNLPGLWFKDEGFAATAVTNSQITYIDGGAGQLEYRGYSIEDLANHSTFSEVAYLLVHGELPNEHELADWSSALNEHGSLDERHNDNLLSAFNSRSHPMGMLTAGLAALSTLYPEAKDVENSENRQRHIVNLIAKVSTLAATAAAYRNGNKPTPPSMDLSYTENFLSMAFGSGDSEHISNPVFTKALDQLFSLHADHEQNCSTTAVRVVGSS
;
A
#
# COMPACT_ATOMS: atom_id res chain seq x y z
N THR A 1 27.35 1.50 -14.77
CA THR A 1 27.40 0.57 -15.93
C THR A 1 26.43 1.14 -16.95
N GLY A 2 26.97 1.84 -17.99
CA GLY A 2 26.15 2.44 -19.04
C GLY A 2 25.49 1.35 -19.90
N GLY A 3 24.21 1.10 -19.65
CA GLY A 3 23.37 0.31 -20.52
C GLY A 3 23.15 1.08 -21.83
N MET A 4 23.41 0.47 -22.98
CA MET A 4 23.00 1.04 -24.25
C MET A 4 21.48 1.13 -24.31
N ASP A 5 20.98 2.25 -24.84
CA ASP A 5 19.55 2.44 -25.09
C ASP A 5 19.03 1.34 -26.01
N SER A 6 18.04 0.56 -25.55
CA SER A 6 17.41 -0.53 -26.30
C SER A 6 16.84 -0.07 -27.64
N GLY A 7 16.53 1.23 -27.78
CA GLY A 7 16.08 1.83 -29.03
C GLY A 7 17.13 1.87 -30.15
N GLU A 8 18.43 1.85 -29.84
CA GLU A 8 19.49 1.80 -30.85
C GLU A 8 19.68 0.41 -31.45
N TRP A 9 19.49 -0.62 -30.65
CA TRP A 9 19.64 -2.02 -31.13
C TRP A 9 18.56 -2.40 -32.14
N THR A 10 17.34 -1.96 -31.92
CA THR A 10 16.20 -2.29 -32.80
C THR A 10 16.22 -1.51 -34.13
N LYS A 11 16.86 -0.34 -34.17
CA LYS A 11 16.98 0.45 -35.41
C LYS A 11 17.97 -0.13 -36.41
N ASN A 12 19.01 -0.82 -35.93
CA ASN A 12 20.09 -1.33 -36.75
C ASN A 12 19.96 -2.79 -37.15
N LEU A 13 19.02 -3.54 -36.53
CA LEU A 13 18.81 -4.96 -36.79
C LEU A 13 17.30 -5.25 -36.94
N PRO A 14 16.65 -4.81 -38.03
CA PRO A 14 15.24 -5.05 -38.24
C PRO A 14 14.95 -6.55 -38.28
N GLY A 15 14.01 -6.99 -37.44
CA GLY A 15 13.61 -8.39 -37.32
C GLY A 15 14.29 -9.16 -36.19
N LEU A 16 15.18 -8.54 -35.41
CA LEU A 16 15.71 -9.13 -34.18
C LEU A 16 15.00 -8.53 -32.96
N TRP A 17 14.58 -9.39 -32.07
CA TRP A 17 13.96 -9.05 -30.80
C TRP A 17 14.89 -9.44 -29.65
N PHE A 18 15.11 -8.53 -28.72
CA PHE A 18 15.82 -8.82 -27.48
C PHE A 18 14.82 -9.42 -26.47
N LYS A 19 15.07 -10.65 -26.04
CA LYS A 19 14.32 -11.27 -24.95
C LYS A 19 15.14 -11.15 -23.68
N ASP A 20 14.62 -10.39 -22.72
CA ASP A 20 15.20 -10.25 -21.39
C ASP A 20 14.27 -10.90 -20.37
N GLU A 21 14.68 -12.05 -19.83
CA GLU A 21 13.88 -12.78 -18.87
C GLU A 21 14.00 -12.14 -17.48
N GLY A 22 12.89 -11.60 -16.99
CA GLY A 22 12.82 -10.98 -15.66
C GLY A 22 13.55 -9.64 -15.54
N PHE A 23 13.77 -8.94 -16.66
CA PHE A 23 14.49 -7.66 -16.67
C PHE A 23 15.94 -7.75 -16.11
N ALA A 24 16.62 -8.88 -16.36
CA ALA A 24 17.98 -9.11 -15.86
C ALA A 24 19.02 -8.15 -16.45
N ALA A 25 18.77 -7.64 -17.66
CA ALA A 25 19.69 -6.77 -18.40
C ALA A 25 19.06 -5.43 -18.81
N THR A 26 17.75 -5.25 -18.62
CA THR A 26 17.03 -4.02 -18.98
C THR A 26 16.31 -3.43 -17.78
N ALA A 27 16.06 -2.12 -17.79
CA ALA A 27 15.29 -1.42 -16.78
C ALA A 27 13.97 -0.92 -17.38
N VAL A 28 12.88 -1.02 -16.63
CA VAL A 28 11.54 -0.55 -17.04
C VAL A 28 11.43 0.96 -16.91
N THR A 29 12.05 1.51 -15.86
CA THR A 29 11.99 2.95 -15.55
C THR A 29 13.09 3.33 -14.56
N ASN A 30 13.27 4.65 -14.38
CA ASN A 30 14.01 5.19 -13.24
C ASN A 30 13.04 5.39 -12.07
N SER A 31 13.50 5.11 -10.86
CA SER A 31 12.77 5.39 -9.61
C SER A 31 13.69 6.10 -8.63
N GLN A 32 13.10 6.99 -7.82
CA GLN A 32 13.76 7.68 -6.70
C GLN A 32 13.12 7.27 -5.37
N ILE A 33 12.26 6.23 -5.38
CA ILE A 33 11.50 5.85 -4.19
C ILE A 33 12.29 4.85 -3.36
N THR A 34 12.69 3.75 -3.97
CA THR A 34 13.32 2.64 -3.25
C THR A 34 14.63 2.25 -3.91
N TYR A 35 15.65 2.01 -3.09
CA TYR A 35 16.91 1.40 -3.48
C TYR A 35 17.08 0.06 -2.77
N ILE A 36 17.39 -0.99 -3.53
CA ILE A 36 17.64 -2.33 -3.01
C ILE A 36 18.98 -2.85 -3.56
N ASP A 37 19.86 -3.24 -2.65
CA ASP A 37 21.03 -4.06 -2.96
C ASP A 37 20.94 -5.36 -2.16
N GLY A 38 20.41 -6.40 -2.79
CA GLY A 38 20.28 -7.71 -2.16
C GLY A 38 21.63 -8.38 -1.85
N GLY A 39 22.70 -8.01 -2.56
CA GLY A 39 24.05 -8.52 -2.30
C GLY A 39 24.69 -7.93 -1.04
N ALA A 40 24.45 -6.64 -0.82
CA ALA A 40 24.91 -5.92 0.37
C ALA A 40 23.89 -5.99 1.53
N GLY A 41 22.66 -6.45 1.28
CA GLY A 41 21.57 -6.46 2.27
C GLY A 41 21.08 -5.05 2.60
N GLN A 42 21.09 -4.14 1.61
CA GLN A 42 20.66 -2.75 1.79
C GLN A 42 19.27 -2.54 1.21
N LEU A 43 18.43 -1.84 1.99
CA LEU A 43 17.14 -1.33 1.56
C LEU A 43 17.00 0.12 2.06
N GLU A 44 16.66 1.01 1.15
CA GLU A 44 16.45 2.43 1.46
C GLU A 44 15.14 2.91 0.84
N TYR A 45 14.38 3.72 1.57
CA TYR A 45 13.23 4.46 1.07
C TYR A 45 13.58 5.95 1.01
N ARG A 46 13.57 6.54 -0.19
CA ARG A 46 13.91 7.96 -0.40
C ARG A 46 15.26 8.37 0.17
N GLY A 47 16.21 7.41 0.28
CA GLY A 47 17.54 7.64 0.83
C GLY A 47 17.66 7.43 2.35
N TYR A 48 16.57 7.07 3.03
CA TYR A 48 16.60 6.67 4.44
C TYR A 48 16.75 5.16 4.56
N SER A 49 17.65 4.71 5.46
CA SER A 49 17.84 3.28 5.68
C SER A 49 16.59 2.65 6.27
N ILE A 50 16.29 1.41 5.87
CA ILE A 50 15.12 0.70 6.39
C ILE A 50 15.25 0.42 7.89
N GLU A 51 16.48 0.23 8.40
CA GLU A 51 16.75 0.03 9.82
C GLU A 51 16.38 1.27 10.63
N ASP A 52 16.73 2.46 10.13
CA ASP A 52 16.37 3.71 10.80
C ASP A 52 14.88 3.95 10.79
N LEU A 53 14.24 3.75 9.63
CA LEU A 53 12.78 3.90 9.52
C LEU A 53 12.03 2.91 10.42
N ALA A 54 12.41 1.63 10.42
CA ALA A 54 11.75 0.63 11.25
C ALA A 54 11.92 0.85 12.75
N ASN A 55 13.03 1.46 13.17
CA ASN A 55 13.31 1.68 14.59
C ASN A 55 12.78 3.02 15.12
N HIS A 56 12.73 4.06 14.27
CA HIS A 56 12.51 5.44 14.72
C HIS A 56 11.29 6.12 14.09
N SER A 57 10.65 5.50 13.09
CA SER A 57 9.45 6.03 12.45
C SER A 57 8.25 5.11 12.66
N THR A 58 7.06 5.66 12.47
CA THR A 58 5.81 4.91 12.36
C THR A 58 5.51 4.61 10.89
N PHE A 59 4.64 3.63 10.63
CA PHE A 59 4.18 3.36 9.26
C PHE A 59 3.52 4.59 8.62
N SER A 60 2.79 5.41 9.39
CA SER A 60 2.19 6.65 8.87
C SER A 60 3.24 7.62 8.35
N GLU A 61 4.38 7.76 9.03
CA GLU A 61 5.52 8.59 8.59
C GLU A 61 6.18 8.00 7.36
N VAL A 62 6.37 6.68 7.32
CA VAL A 62 6.93 5.97 6.15
C VAL A 62 6.02 6.09 4.94
N ALA A 63 4.70 5.95 5.11
CA ALA A 63 3.74 6.13 4.04
C ALA A 63 3.76 7.56 3.48
N TYR A 64 3.86 8.56 4.37
CA TYR A 64 4.02 9.96 3.98
C TYR A 64 5.33 10.16 3.18
N LEU A 65 6.46 9.66 3.69
CA LEU A 65 7.76 9.72 3.03
C LEU A 65 7.71 9.15 1.61
N LEU A 66 7.12 7.99 1.42
CA LEU A 66 7.01 7.35 0.10
C LEU A 66 6.20 8.18 -0.88
N VAL A 67 5.12 8.80 -0.43
CA VAL A 67 4.21 9.62 -1.26
C VAL A 67 4.80 10.99 -1.55
N HIS A 68 5.36 11.67 -0.54
CA HIS A 68 5.76 13.08 -0.63
C HIS A 68 7.26 13.28 -0.85
N GLY A 69 8.10 12.28 -0.54
CA GLY A 69 9.55 12.31 -0.79
C GLY A 69 10.42 12.70 0.40
N GLU A 70 9.82 13.26 1.45
CA GLU A 70 10.48 13.66 2.69
C GLU A 70 9.65 13.22 3.89
N LEU A 71 10.30 13.04 5.05
CA LEU A 71 9.59 12.75 6.30
C LEU A 71 8.75 13.95 6.72
N PRO A 72 7.54 13.72 7.28
CA PRO A 72 6.66 14.80 7.71
C PRO A 72 7.22 15.52 8.95
N ASN A 73 6.97 16.81 9.06
CA ASN A 73 7.04 17.50 10.34
C ASN A 73 5.78 17.18 11.19
N GLU A 74 5.75 17.64 12.44
CA GLU A 74 4.65 17.35 13.39
C GLU A 74 3.27 17.75 12.86
N HIS A 75 3.16 18.89 12.19
CA HIS A 75 1.90 19.38 11.63
C HIS A 75 1.46 18.54 10.43
N GLU A 76 2.38 18.27 9.53
CA GLU A 76 2.13 17.42 8.35
C GLU A 76 1.73 15.99 8.74
N LEU A 77 2.37 15.44 9.77
CA LEU A 77 2.01 14.13 10.31
C LEU A 77 0.62 14.11 10.92
N ALA A 78 0.27 15.17 11.67
CA ALA A 78 -1.05 15.30 12.26
C ALA A 78 -2.15 15.39 11.18
N ASP A 79 -1.97 16.23 10.17
CA ASP A 79 -2.90 16.38 9.05
C ASP A 79 -3.02 15.07 8.25
N TRP A 80 -1.91 14.41 7.97
CA TRP A 80 -1.87 13.14 7.26
C TRP A 80 -2.61 12.04 8.01
N SER A 81 -2.35 11.91 9.31
CA SER A 81 -2.98 10.91 10.17
C SER A 81 -4.49 11.15 10.31
N SER A 82 -4.90 12.41 10.45
CA SER A 82 -6.31 12.79 10.45
C SER A 82 -7.00 12.41 9.14
N ALA A 83 -6.38 12.72 8.02
CA ALA A 83 -6.91 12.39 6.70
C ALA A 83 -7.05 10.87 6.49
N LEU A 84 -6.07 10.07 6.92
CA LEU A 84 -6.15 8.61 6.85
C LEU A 84 -7.31 8.07 7.71
N ASN A 85 -7.50 8.58 8.91
CA ASN A 85 -8.58 8.16 9.79
C ASN A 85 -9.96 8.56 9.25
N GLU A 86 -10.12 9.81 8.77
CA GLU A 86 -11.37 10.30 8.17
C GLU A 86 -11.77 9.48 6.93
N HIS A 87 -10.82 9.10 6.11
CA HIS A 87 -11.06 8.36 4.88
C HIS A 87 -11.10 6.84 5.07
N GLY A 88 -10.80 6.33 6.28
CA GLY A 88 -10.72 4.89 6.55
C GLY A 88 -12.07 4.18 6.53
N SER A 89 -13.16 4.86 6.85
CA SER A 89 -14.49 4.25 6.90
C SER A 89 -14.97 3.76 5.54
N LEU A 90 -15.58 2.56 5.53
CA LEU A 90 -16.32 2.03 4.39
C LEU A 90 -17.81 2.34 4.57
N ASP A 91 -18.52 2.56 3.47
CA ASP A 91 -19.99 2.61 3.49
C ASP A 91 -20.56 1.28 4.01
N GLU A 92 -21.44 1.33 5.02
CA GLU A 92 -21.98 0.13 5.68
C GLU A 92 -22.67 -0.80 4.69
N ARG A 93 -23.46 -0.25 3.75
CA ARG A 93 -24.16 -1.06 2.73
C ARG A 93 -23.18 -1.76 1.83
N HIS A 94 -22.09 -1.08 1.48
CA HIS A 94 -21.05 -1.63 0.63
C HIS A 94 -20.32 -2.76 1.35
N ASN A 95 -19.96 -2.54 2.60
CA ASN A 95 -19.28 -3.52 3.44
C ASN A 95 -20.15 -4.78 3.66
N ASP A 96 -21.40 -4.63 4.06
CA ASP A 96 -22.31 -5.73 4.32
C ASP A 96 -22.63 -6.54 3.04
N ASN A 97 -22.88 -5.87 1.93
CA ASN A 97 -23.13 -6.51 0.64
C ASN A 97 -21.90 -7.27 0.13
N LEU A 98 -20.72 -6.67 0.28
CA LEU A 98 -19.46 -7.31 -0.11
C LEU A 98 -19.19 -8.56 0.73
N LEU A 99 -19.31 -8.45 2.06
CA LEU A 99 -19.08 -9.58 2.96
C LEU A 99 -20.08 -10.72 2.75
N SER A 100 -21.33 -10.41 2.46
CA SER A 100 -22.36 -11.42 2.19
C SER A 100 -22.09 -12.25 0.94
N ALA A 101 -21.27 -11.76 0.02
CA ALA A 101 -20.88 -12.48 -1.19
C ALA A 101 -19.80 -13.55 -0.94
N PHE A 102 -19.16 -13.54 0.23
CA PHE A 102 -18.09 -14.47 0.54
C PHE A 102 -18.55 -15.54 1.53
N ASN A 103 -17.93 -16.71 1.44
CA ASN A 103 -18.07 -17.75 2.46
C ASN A 103 -16.86 -17.72 3.42
N SER A 104 -17.00 -18.37 4.57
CA SER A 104 -15.97 -18.40 5.62
C SER A 104 -14.64 -19.03 5.18
N ARG A 105 -14.59 -19.71 4.03
CA ARG A 105 -13.36 -20.31 3.45
C ARG A 105 -12.73 -19.44 2.37
N SER A 106 -13.33 -18.31 2.04
CA SER A 106 -12.79 -17.40 1.03
C SER A 106 -11.38 -16.93 1.41
N HIS A 107 -10.48 -16.92 0.42
CA HIS A 107 -9.12 -16.45 0.65
C HIS A 107 -9.11 -14.94 0.88
N PRO A 108 -8.40 -14.40 1.91
CA PRO A 108 -8.42 -12.97 2.24
C PRO A 108 -7.99 -12.08 1.07
N MET A 109 -7.03 -12.52 0.27
CA MET A 109 -6.60 -11.77 -0.93
C MET A 109 -7.69 -11.67 -1.99
N GLY A 110 -8.52 -12.71 -2.15
CA GLY A 110 -9.69 -12.66 -3.03
C GLY A 110 -10.73 -11.66 -2.53
N MET A 111 -10.96 -11.64 -1.22
CA MET A 111 -11.86 -10.67 -0.57
C MET A 111 -11.34 -9.24 -0.74
N LEU A 112 -10.05 -9.02 -0.50
CA LEU A 112 -9.40 -7.71 -0.66
C LEU A 112 -9.48 -7.23 -2.12
N THR A 113 -9.16 -8.10 -3.08
CA THR A 113 -9.22 -7.77 -4.52
C THR A 113 -10.64 -7.39 -4.94
N ALA A 114 -11.64 -8.18 -4.53
CA ALA A 114 -13.05 -7.89 -4.83
C ALA A 114 -13.50 -6.57 -4.16
N GLY A 115 -13.07 -6.33 -2.92
CA GLY A 115 -13.35 -5.10 -2.20
C GLY A 115 -12.78 -3.86 -2.88
N LEU A 116 -11.53 -3.93 -3.34
CA LEU A 116 -10.90 -2.83 -4.09
C LEU A 116 -11.58 -2.59 -5.44
N ALA A 117 -11.93 -3.66 -6.16
CA ALA A 117 -12.67 -3.53 -7.42
C ALA A 117 -14.06 -2.88 -7.20
N ALA A 118 -14.74 -3.25 -6.13
CA ALA A 118 -16.02 -2.64 -5.77
C ALA A 118 -15.85 -1.16 -5.37
N LEU A 119 -14.83 -0.80 -4.59
CA LEU A 119 -14.53 0.60 -4.25
C LEU A 119 -14.33 1.48 -5.49
N SER A 120 -13.72 0.97 -6.54
CA SER A 120 -13.49 1.74 -7.78
C SER A 120 -14.77 2.23 -8.43
N THR A 121 -15.89 1.58 -8.17
CA THR A 121 -17.21 1.98 -8.70
C THR A 121 -17.83 3.15 -7.93
N LEU A 122 -17.38 3.40 -6.71
CA LEU A 122 -17.86 4.48 -5.84
C LEU A 122 -17.14 5.82 -6.09
N TYR A 123 -16.00 5.77 -6.75
CA TYR A 123 -15.14 6.94 -7.01
C TYR A 123 -14.84 7.09 -8.51
N PRO A 124 -15.86 7.40 -9.34
CA PRO A 124 -15.65 7.50 -10.79
C PRO A 124 -14.66 8.59 -11.17
N GLU A 125 -14.51 9.62 -10.33
CA GLU A 125 -13.55 10.71 -10.50
C GLU A 125 -12.08 10.27 -10.32
N ALA A 126 -11.83 9.12 -9.71
CA ALA A 126 -10.49 8.56 -9.55
C ALA A 126 -9.80 8.27 -10.91
N LYS A 127 -10.56 8.22 -12.00
CA LYS A 127 -10.04 8.05 -13.36
C LYS A 127 -9.30 9.30 -13.88
N ASP A 128 -9.61 10.47 -13.33
CA ASP A 128 -8.92 11.72 -13.66
C ASP A 128 -7.62 11.83 -12.86
N VAL A 129 -6.60 11.12 -13.33
CA VAL A 129 -5.26 11.08 -12.69
C VAL A 129 -4.40 12.29 -13.02
N GLU A 130 -4.77 13.09 -14.03
CA GLU A 130 -4.05 14.30 -14.39
C GLU A 130 -4.27 15.43 -13.38
N ASN A 131 -5.44 15.46 -12.74
CA ASN A 131 -5.73 16.40 -11.67
C ASN A 131 -4.96 16.00 -10.41
N SER A 132 -3.99 16.84 -10.01
CA SER A 132 -3.09 16.56 -8.88
C SER A 132 -3.81 16.48 -7.53
N GLU A 133 -4.80 17.32 -7.29
CA GLU A 133 -5.60 17.31 -6.06
C GLU A 133 -6.45 16.05 -5.97
N ASN A 134 -7.10 15.68 -7.07
CA ASN A 134 -7.88 14.46 -7.17
C ASN A 134 -7.00 13.23 -6.94
N ARG A 135 -5.83 13.18 -7.59
CA ARG A 135 -4.85 12.09 -7.41
C ARG A 135 -4.41 11.97 -5.95
N GLN A 136 -4.06 13.09 -5.29
CA GLN A 136 -3.63 13.09 -3.89
C GLN A 136 -4.74 12.57 -2.97
N ARG A 137 -5.97 13.03 -3.14
CA ARG A 137 -7.12 12.56 -2.37
C ARG A 137 -7.34 11.05 -2.54
N HIS A 138 -7.19 10.52 -3.75
CA HIS A 138 -7.38 9.09 -3.99
C HIS A 138 -6.21 8.23 -3.47
N ILE A 139 -4.98 8.76 -3.40
CA ILE A 139 -3.87 8.09 -2.72
C ILE A 139 -4.22 7.90 -1.23
N VAL A 140 -4.65 8.96 -0.56
CA VAL A 140 -5.07 8.89 0.85
C VAL A 140 -6.23 7.91 1.03
N ASN A 141 -7.26 8.00 0.19
CA ASN A 141 -8.40 7.09 0.21
C ASN A 141 -7.98 5.62 0.07
N LEU A 142 -7.07 5.31 -0.84
CA LEU A 142 -6.62 3.93 -1.05
C LEU A 142 -5.84 3.41 0.16
N ILE A 143 -4.86 4.18 0.67
CA ILE A 143 -4.07 3.76 1.83
C ILE A 143 -4.99 3.49 3.03
N ALA A 144 -5.94 4.39 3.31
CA ALA A 144 -6.88 4.26 4.40
C ALA A 144 -7.83 3.07 4.24
N LYS A 145 -8.48 2.94 3.08
CA LYS A 145 -9.52 1.92 2.85
C LYS A 145 -8.98 0.53 2.63
N VAL A 146 -7.76 0.37 2.10
CA VAL A 146 -7.11 -0.94 1.98
C VAL A 146 -6.90 -1.56 3.35
N SER A 147 -6.47 -0.77 4.34
CA SER A 147 -6.35 -1.21 5.73
C SER A 147 -7.68 -1.74 6.27
N THR A 148 -8.75 -0.98 6.10
CA THR A 148 -10.09 -1.36 6.57
C THR A 148 -10.62 -2.60 5.85
N LEU A 149 -10.45 -2.71 4.54
CA LEU A 149 -10.84 -3.91 3.77
C LEU A 149 -10.08 -5.16 4.24
N ALA A 150 -8.78 -5.04 4.44
CA ALA A 150 -7.96 -6.16 4.90
C ALA A 150 -8.34 -6.59 6.31
N ALA A 151 -8.54 -5.64 7.23
CA ALA A 151 -8.98 -5.92 8.59
C ALA A 151 -10.40 -6.52 8.62
N THR A 152 -11.31 -6.00 7.81
CA THR A 152 -12.67 -6.56 7.65
C THR A 152 -12.62 -8.00 7.14
N ALA A 153 -11.77 -8.30 6.16
CA ALA A 153 -11.61 -9.67 5.67
C ALA A 153 -11.05 -10.62 6.75
N ALA A 154 -10.09 -10.13 7.56
CA ALA A 154 -9.55 -10.89 8.69
C ALA A 154 -10.61 -11.15 9.77
N ALA A 155 -11.35 -10.13 10.19
CA ALA A 155 -12.42 -10.26 11.16
C ALA A 155 -13.50 -11.25 10.68
N TYR A 156 -13.95 -11.13 9.44
CA TYR A 156 -14.94 -12.02 8.85
C TYR A 156 -14.49 -13.49 8.86
N ARG A 157 -13.25 -13.76 8.47
CA ARG A 157 -12.69 -15.13 8.50
C ARG A 157 -12.63 -15.72 9.90
N ASN A 158 -12.38 -14.89 10.89
CA ASN A 158 -12.31 -15.29 12.29
C ASN A 158 -13.70 -15.39 12.94
N GLY A 159 -14.78 -15.14 12.18
CA GLY A 159 -16.14 -15.15 12.68
C GLY A 159 -16.49 -13.94 13.55
N ASN A 160 -15.67 -12.89 13.50
CA ASN A 160 -15.88 -11.65 14.22
C ASN A 160 -16.69 -10.65 13.37
N LYS A 161 -17.45 -9.80 14.06
CA LYS A 161 -18.05 -8.63 13.40
C LYS A 161 -16.98 -7.55 13.25
N PRO A 162 -16.78 -7.01 12.05
CA PRO A 162 -15.83 -5.90 11.85
C PRO A 162 -16.21 -4.71 12.74
N THR A 163 -15.20 -4.08 13.32
CA THR A 163 -15.33 -2.83 14.07
C THR A 163 -15.00 -1.67 13.12
N PRO A 164 -15.72 -0.53 13.15
CA PRO A 164 -15.34 0.64 12.36
C PRO A 164 -14.03 1.24 12.88
N PRO A 165 -13.28 1.97 12.02
CA PRO A 165 -12.08 2.69 12.45
C PRO A 165 -12.44 3.81 13.43
N SER A 166 -11.53 4.12 14.36
CA SER A 166 -11.63 5.20 15.34
C SER A 166 -10.71 6.36 14.97
N MET A 167 -11.16 7.59 15.26
CA MET A 167 -10.34 8.79 15.07
C MET A 167 -9.22 8.92 16.12
N ASP A 168 -9.33 8.22 17.25
CA ASP A 168 -8.42 8.32 18.39
C ASP A 168 -7.24 7.32 18.34
N LEU A 169 -7.25 6.42 17.36
CA LEU A 169 -6.25 5.37 17.22
C LEU A 169 -5.28 5.68 16.07
N SER A 170 -4.03 5.25 16.23
CA SER A 170 -3.06 5.25 15.13
C SER A 170 -3.50 4.30 14.01
N TYR A 171 -2.89 4.40 12.84
CA TYR A 171 -3.19 3.55 11.69
C TYR A 171 -3.08 2.05 12.03
N THR A 172 -2.02 1.67 12.72
CA THR A 172 -1.77 0.27 13.09
C THR A 172 -2.70 -0.21 14.21
N GLU A 173 -2.99 0.64 15.20
CA GLU A 173 -3.97 0.32 16.25
C GLU A 173 -5.38 0.17 15.66
N ASN A 174 -5.75 1.03 14.71
CA ASN A 174 -7.01 0.91 13.97
C ASN A 174 -7.10 -0.44 13.25
N PHE A 175 -6.03 -0.84 12.54
CA PHE A 175 -6.01 -2.13 11.86
C PHE A 175 -6.24 -3.29 12.84
N LEU A 176 -5.53 -3.30 13.96
CA LEU A 176 -5.68 -4.33 15.01
C LEU A 176 -7.10 -4.33 15.59
N SER A 177 -7.63 -3.15 15.91
CA SER A 177 -8.99 -3.01 16.44
C SER A 177 -10.05 -3.53 15.47
N MET A 178 -9.93 -3.18 14.20
CA MET A 178 -10.86 -3.64 13.16
C MET A 178 -10.74 -5.14 12.89
N ALA A 179 -9.53 -5.71 12.89
CA ALA A 179 -9.27 -7.10 12.55
C ALA A 179 -9.69 -8.08 13.66
N PHE A 180 -9.46 -7.71 14.92
CA PHE A 180 -9.70 -8.59 16.08
C PHE A 180 -10.99 -8.23 16.83
N GLY A 181 -11.54 -7.04 16.61
CA GLY A 181 -12.77 -6.56 17.25
C GLY A 181 -12.57 -6.12 18.69
N SER A 182 -13.60 -5.49 19.24
CA SER A 182 -13.59 -4.93 20.62
C SER A 182 -13.52 -6.00 21.73
N GLY A 183 -13.63 -7.27 21.37
CA GLY A 183 -13.59 -8.39 22.34
C GLY A 183 -12.19 -8.89 22.69
N ASP A 184 -11.18 -8.55 21.89
CA ASP A 184 -9.79 -8.97 22.11
C ASP A 184 -8.92 -7.76 22.50
N SER A 185 -9.17 -7.28 23.73
CA SER A 185 -8.44 -6.12 24.27
C SER A 185 -6.94 -6.36 24.45
N GLU A 186 -6.50 -7.62 24.50
CA GLU A 186 -5.08 -7.96 24.71
C GLU A 186 -4.23 -7.60 23.49
N HIS A 187 -4.71 -7.92 22.29
CA HIS A 187 -3.99 -7.59 21.04
C HIS A 187 -4.01 -6.10 20.71
N ILE A 188 -5.10 -5.42 21.04
CA ILE A 188 -5.26 -3.96 20.75
C ILE A 188 -4.46 -3.12 21.73
N SER A 189 -4.42 -3.51 23.00
CA SER A 189 -3.77 -2.73 24.07
C SER A 189 -2.31 -3.10 24.32
N ASN A 190 -1.79 -4.13 23.65
CA ASN A 190 -0.40 -4.54 23.83
C ASN A 190 0.53 -3.76 22.90
N PRO A 191 1.34 -2.82 23.42
CA PRO A 191 2.21 -1.97 22.59
C PRO A 191 3.26 -2.76 21.82
N VAL A 192 3.59 -3.99 22.24
CA VAL A 192 4.52 -4.87 21.54
C VAL A 192 3.93 -5.33 20.21
N PHE A 193 2.66 -5.74 20.20
CA PHE A 193 1.99 -6.13 18.96
C PHE A 193 1.82 -4.97 18.01
N THR A 194 1.38 -3.82 18.49
CA THR A 194 1.25 -2.60 17.70
C THR A 194 2.58 -2.22 17.06
N LYS A 195 3.65 -2.16 17.85
CA LYS A 195 4.98 -1.82 17.33
C LYS A 195 5.48 -2.85 16.31
N ALA A 196 5.34 -4.14 16.58
CA ALA A 196 5.80 -5.19 15.67
C ALA A 196 5.04 -5.13 14.33
N LEU A 197 3.73 -4.92 14.36
CA LEU A 197 2.94 -4.79 13.14
C LEU A 197 3.26 -3.51 12.38
N ASP A 198 3.48 -2.42 13.08
CA ASP A 198 3.87 -1.14 12.47
C ASP A 198 5.21 -1.24 11.74
N GLN A 199 6.18 -1.90 12.36
CA GLN A 199 7.46 -2.23 11.72
C GLN A 199 7.27 -3.13 10.49
N LEU A 200 6.41 -4.16 10.58
CA LEU A 200 6.10 -5.02 9.44
C LEU A 200 5.45 -4.27 8.29
N PHE A 201 4.54 -3.34 8.55
CA PHE A 201 3.97 -2.47 7.53
C PHE A 201 5.05 -1.61 6.86
N SER A 202 5.95 -1.02 7.65
CA SER A 202 7.06 -0.22 7.14
C SER A 202 8.03 -1.04 6.28
N LEU A 203 8.41 -2.24 6.73
CA LEU A 203 9.29 -3.16 6.01
C LEU A 203 8.70 -3.66 4.68
N HIS A 204 7.38 -3.64 4.53
CA HIS A 204 6.67 -4.11 3.34
C HIS A 204 6.01 -2.97 2.55
N ALA A 205 6.32 -1.71 2.87
CA ALA A 205 5.62 -0.57 2.29
C ALA A 205 5.91 -0.39 0.79
N ASP A 206 7.13 -0.69 0.34
CA ASP A 206 7.49 -0.69 -1.07
C ASP A 206 8.55 -1.76 -1.39
N HIS A 207 8.49 -2.30 -2.60
CA HIS A 207 9.39 -3.33 -3.13
C HIS A 207 9.95 -2.94 -4.50
N GLU A 208 10.17 -1.66 -4.73
CA GLU A 208 10.60 -1.06 -6.01
C GLU A 208 9.73 -1.48 -7.22
N GLN A 209 10.34 -1.69 -8.39
CA GLN A 209 9.65 -2.10 -9.62
C GLN A 209 9.42 -3.62 -9.65
N ASN A 210 8.75 -4.16 -8.62
CA ASN A 210 8.34 -5.57 -8.56
C ASN A 210 7.32 -5.93 -9.66
N CYS A 211 6.97 -7.21 -9.76
CA CYS A 211 6.03 -7.71 -10.79
C CYS A 211 4.69 -6.97 -10.78
N SER A 212 4.13 -6.67 -9.62
CA SER A 212 2.83 -6.01 -9.50
C SER A 212 2.91 -4.54 -9.94
N THR A 213 3.92 -3.81 -9.49
CA THR A 213 4.17 -2.42 -9.89
C THR A 213 4.41 -2.34 -11.40
N THR A 214 5.23 -3.23 -11.95
CA THR A 214 5.51 -3.31 -13.39
C THR A 214 4.25 -3.61 -14.19
N ALA A 215 3.42 -4.57 -13.74
CA ALA A 215 2.16 -4.91 -14.42
C ALA A 215 1.20 -3.71 -14.45
N VAL A 216 0.98 -3.04 -13.31
CA VAL A 216 0.13 -1.84 -13.24
C VAL A 216 0.65 -0.73 -14.13
N ARG A 217 1.97 -0.49 -14.13
CA ARG A 217 2.61 0.53 -14.96
C ARG A 217 2.40 0.23 -16.46
N VAL A 218 2.64 -1.00 -16.89
CA VAL A 218 2.48 -1.39 -18.31
C VAL A 218 1.02 -1.28 -18.74
N VAL A 219 0.08 -1.79 -17.95
CA VAL A 219 -1.36 -1.71 -18.26
C VAL A 219 -1.84 -0.26 -18.22
N GLY A 220 -1.39 0.54 -17.26
CA GLY A 220 -1.78 1.94 -17.13
C GLY A 220 -1.15 2.88 -18.16
N SER A 221 -0.17 2.42 -18.93
CA SER A 221 0.51 3.22 -19.97
C SER A 221 -0.03 3.00 -21.39
N SER A 222 -1.02 2.15 -21.57
CA SER A 222 -1.64 1.81 -22.86
C SER A 222 -2.81 2.70 -23.21
#